data_94ed0a7b32d547df205180ff4ac91c8b
#
_entry.id   94ed0a7b32d547df205180ff4ac91c8b
#
_cell.length_a   1.000
_cell.length_b   1.000
_cell.length_c   1.000
_cell.angle_alpha   90.00
_cell.angle_beta   90.00
_cell.angle_gamma   90.00
#
_symmetry.space_group_name_H-M   'P 1'
#
loop_
_entity.id
_entity.type
_entity.pdbx_description
1 polymer ?
#
loop_
_entity_poly.entity_id
_entity_poly.type
_entity_poly.pdbx_seq_one_letter_code
_entity_poly.pdbx_strand_id
1 'polypeptide(L)'
;MGRWSRRDFVSATGTGFLGAAIVGPRSVWPDERAMARAERRTDSFELLRREQARRKHELPQPADFHRLPMEWYKDKARQLKRAAGERGVDSGILLTRRWNIIYATGLFHSTTERPFACFLPMDDDDSIIWLNPHLDQQLVNDWWKTDSESYFDWQHASGGFPNRGEVVQGDTVNIHRWWGETLGRLGYGKGTIGTDSGGQAEIGIMPGQEDAKRLDMWGPIVPPEKKRPEAGAIGSMAAMMPGAEFQEINDILVLHRIVKDEMESRLTQLAEDYWSEIHAFARNYLLERGLQAVDWEVANAATVWGVSRIMEDIPQAGEPHNAVGISVGVGCRTGRTTAYPHPNQMFWRKVQRGDALQIAGIVRIGGYGGEQYRAFLIAPGSDWQQRVWDVHTRSYEIQAEESYAGNTCSNVAKAVHDHQVENGMAHLIYHRPGHGEGMEGHQPPYHALGDYTVMREGMHFSNEPGLYDPEHGFGFNHSNNILVAPEKGLQMGTSPVSREWCFLEL
;
A
#
# COMPACT_ATOMS: atom_id res chain seq x y z
N MET A 1 2.55 -34.88 -16.26
CA MET A 1 2.79 -33.96 -15.16
C MET A 1 1.59 -34.09 -14.23
N GLY A 2 1.80 -34.70 -13.06
CA GLY A 2 0.72 -34.98 -12.12
C GLY A 2 0.28 -33.71 -11.41
N ARG A 3 -1.02 -33.47 -11.36
CA ARG A 3 -1.61 -32.40 -10.55
C ARG A 3 -1.35 -32.72 -9.07
N TRP A 4 -0.68 -31.84 -8.38
CA TRP A 4 -0.53 -31.91 -6.92
C TRP A 4 -1.92 -31.82 -6.28
N SER A 5 -2.21 -32.71 -5.37
CA SER A 5 -3.45 -32.62 -4.60
C SER A 5 -3.30 -31.55 -3.52
N ARG A 6 -4.40 -30.97 -3.05
CA ARG A 6 -4.42 -29.99 -1.95
C ARG A 6 -3.72 -30.51 -0.68
N ARG A 7 -3.65 -31.83 -0.50
CA ARG A 7 -2.91 -32.49 0.58
C ARG A 7 -1.40 -32.39 0.44
N ASP A 8 -0.90 -32.47 -0.80
CA ASP A 8 0.54 -32.47 -1.09
C ASP A 8 1.15 -31.08 -0.90
N PHE A 9 0.38 -30.01 -1.14
CA PHE A 9 0.79 -28.63 -0.92
C PHE A 9 1.02 -28.32 0.56
N VAL A 10 0.14 -28.78 1.46
CA VAL A 10 0.26 -28.56 2.90
C VAL A 10 1.47 -29.27 3.50
N SER A 11 1.89 -30.39 2.93
CA SER A 11 3.09 -31.11 3.40
C SER A 11 4.40 -30.55 2.85
N ALA A 12 4.39 -29.87 1.70
CA ALA A 12 5.60 -29.33 1.06
C ALA A 12 6.03 -27.94 1.58
N THR A 13 5.09 -27.15 2.14
CA THR A 13 5.39 -25.83 2.72
C THR A 13 5.87 -25.87 4.17
N GLY A 14 5.99 -27.06 4.77
CA GLY A 14 6.37 -27.27 6.17
C GLY A 14 7.85 -27.10 6.53
N THR A 15 8.73 -26.72 5.60
CA THR A 15 10.17 -26.63 5.88
C THR A 15 10.79 -25.33 5.39
N GLY A 16 10.45 -24.22 6.03
CA GLY A 16 11.13 -22.98 5.65
C GLY A 16 10.75 -21.69 6.34
N PHE A 17 10.08 -21.70 7.49
CA PHE A 17 9.96 -20.49 8.31
C PHE A 17 10.08 -20.78 9.81
N LEU A 18 10.90 -19.99 10.46
CA LEU A 18 11.34 -20.08 11.86
C LEU A 18 10.22 -20.21 12.88
N GLY A 19 10.29 -21.25 13.67
CA GLY A 19 10.11 -21.27 15.12
C GLY A 19 8.82 -20.67 15.71
N ALA A 20 7.64 -21.09 15.24
CA ALA A 20 6.45 -21.10 16.08
C ALA A 20 6.05 -22.57 16.29
N ALA A 21 5.94 -23.01 17.53
CA ALA A 21 5.55 -24.37 17.89
C ALA A 21 4.23 -24.72 17.16
N ILE A 22 4.34 -25.58 16.16
CA ILE A 22 3.19 -26.14 15.47
C ILE A 22 2.53 -27.11 16.46
N VAL A 23 1.50 -26.65 17.14
CA VAL A 23 0.48 -27.54 17.68
C VAL A 23 -0.11 -28.29 16.49
N GLY A 24 -0.03 -29.62 16.51
CA GLY A 24 -0.28 -30.51 15.38
C GLY A 24 -1.53 -30.21 14.55
N PRO A 25 -1.60 -30.67 13.33
CA PRO A 25 -2.59 -30.24 12.35
C PRO A 25 -3.99 -30.70 12.77
N ARG A 26 -4.71 -29.84 13.44
CA ARG A 26 -6.16 -29.84 13.26
C ARG A 26 -6.38 -29.23 11.88
N SER A 27 -6.92 -30.04 10.97
CA SER A 27 -7.16 -29.64 9.59
C SER A 27 -7.73 -28.21 9.54
N VAL A 28 -7.04 -27.30 8.85
CA VAL A 28 -7.51 -25.93 8.58
C VAL A 28 -8.78 -25.99 7.70
N TRP A 29 -9.12 -27.17 7.22
CA TRP A 29 -10.29 -27.44 6.35
C TRP A 29 -11.49 -27.92 7.17
N PRO A 30 -12.68 -27.44 6.84
CA PRO A 30 -13.93 -27.82 7.47
C PRO A 30 -14.17 -29.34 7.43
N ASP A 31 -14.80 -29.88 8.47
CA ASP A 31 -15.32 -31.24 8.41
C ASP A 31 -16.58 -31.28 7.50
N GLU A 32 -16.89 -32.45 6.94
CA GLU A 32 -18.04 -32.63 6.04
C GLU A 32 -19.39 -32.22 6.66
N ARG A 33 -19.51 -32.21 8.01
CA ARG A 33 -20.73 -31.80 8.72
C ARG A 33 -20.85 -30.27 8.82
N ALA A 34 -19.71 -29.56 8.85
CA ALA A 34 -19.67 -28.11 8.79
C ALA A 34 -20.03 -27.63 7.38
N MET A 35 -19.56 -28.34 6.35
CA MET A 35 -19.96 -28.07 4.95
C MET A 35 -21.47 -28.26 4.72
N ALA A 36 -22.07 -29.32 5.27
CA ALA A 36 -23.51 -29.56 5.18
C ALA A 36 -24.38 -28.52 5.93
N ARG A 37 -23.82 -27.81 6.92
CA ARG A 37 -24.48 -26.64 7.56
C ARG A 37 -24.36 -25.38 6.69
N ALA A 38 -23.28 -25.23 5.93
CA ALA A 38 -23.04 -24.10 5.04
C ALA A 38 -24.03 -24.12 3.83
N GLU A 39 -24.50 -25.29 3.40
CA GLU A 39 -25.47 -25.42 2.30
C GLU A 39 -26.85 -24.74 2.57
N ARG A 40 -27.15 -24.39 3.82
CA ARG A 40 -28.39 -23.69 4.21
C ARG A 40 -28.24 -22.19 4.38
N ARG A 41 -27.04 -21.64 4.25
CA ARG A 41 -26.75 -20.20 4.37
C ARG A 41 -26.32 -19.68 3.02
N THR A 42 -26.76 -18.48 2.66
CA THR A 42 -26.33 -17.86 1.41
C THR A 42 -24.79 -17.79 1.37
N ASP A 43 -24.20 -18.43 0.38
CA ASP A 43 -22.76 -18.44 0.16
C ASP A 43 -22.25 -16.99 -0.03
N SER A 44 -21.23 -16.62 0.71
CA SER A 44 -20.65 -15.27 0.65
C SER A 44 -20.15 -14.94 -0.76
N PHE A 45 -19.62 -15.90 -1.50
CA PHE A 45 -19.23 -15.70 -2.90
C PHE A 45 -20.43 -15.48 -3.83
N GLU A 46 -21.60 -16.01 -3.53
CA GLU A 46 -22.83 -15.70 -4.29
C GLU A 46 -23.26 -14.27 -4.06
N LEU A 47 -23.28 -13.81 -2.81
CA LEU A 47 -23.57 -12.41 -2.48
C LEU A 47 -22.57 -11.46 -3.13
N LEU A 48 -21.29 -11.79 -3.09
CA LEU A 48 -20.23 -11.03 -3.75
C LEU A 48 -20.47 -10.93 -5.26
N ARG A 49 -20.73 -12.05 -5.93
CA ARG A 49 -20.99 -12.07 -7.39
C ARG A 49 -22.21 -11.23 -7.76
N ARG A 50 -23.26 -11.20 -6.95
CA ARG A 50 -24.43 -10.33 -7.16
C ARG A 50 -24.03 -8.87 -7.10
N GLU A 51 -23.22 -8.48 -6.12
CA GLU A 51 -22.74 -7.10 -5.98
C GLU A 51 -21.79 -6.70 -7.12
N GLN A 52 -20.88 -7.56 -7.49
CA GLN A 52 -19.99 -7.37 -8.65
C GLN A 52 -20.77 -7.18 -9.95
N ALA A 53 -21.78 -8.03 -10.18
CA ALA A 53 -22.65 -7.92 -11.37
C ALA A 53 -23.43 -6.60 -11.40
N ARG A 54 -23.93 -6.15 -10.24
CA ARG A 54 -24.66 -4.89 -10.09
C ARG A 54 -23.77 -3.68 -10.42
N ARG A 55 -22.49 -3.71 -10.03
CA ARG A 55 -21.57 -2.59 -10.13
C ARG A 55 -20.64 -2.63 -11.34
N LYS A 56 -20.71 -3.69 -12.15
CA LYS A 56 -19.78 -3.94 -13.26
C LYS A 56 -19.60 -2.76 -14.22
N HIS A 57 -20.65 -1.95 -14.43
CA HIS A 57 -20.63 -0.84 -15.36
C HIS A 57 -20.16 0.48 -14.73
N GLU A 58 -20.02 0.51 -13.41
CA GLU A 58 -19.60 1.70 -12.66
C GLU A 58 -18.07 1.71 -12.45
N LEU A 59 -17.44 0.53 -12.38
CA LEU A 59 -16.05 0.36 -11.97
C LEU A 59 -15.09 0.23 -13.16
N PRO A 60 -13.82 0.60 -12.99
CA PRO A 60 -12.79 0.28 -13.96
C PRO A 60 -12.77 -1.22 -14.27
N GLN A 61 -12.45 -1.61 -15.48
CA GLN A 61 -12.20 -3.01 -15.78
C GLN A 61 -10.92 -3.44 -15.04
N PRO A 62 -10.94 -4.58 -14.32
CA PRO A 62 -9.74 -5.06 -13.66
C PRO A 62 -8.63 -5.35 -14.70
N ALA A 63 -7.40 -5.23 -14.28
CA ALA A 63 -6.27 -5.53 -15.13
C ALA A 63 -6.24 -7.04 -15.49
N ASP A 64 -5.85 -7.33 -16.71
CA ASP A 64 -5.51 -8.66 -17.21
C ASP A 64 -4.00 -8.96 -17.09
N PHE A 65 -3.29 -8.12 -16.34
CA PHE A 65 -1.87 -8.20 -16.00
C PHE A 65 -1.67 -7.97 -14.49
N HIS A 66 -0.59 -8.50 -13.94
CA HIS A 66 -0.27 -8.39 -12.50
C HIS A 66 0.89 -7.43 -12.21
N ARG A 67 1.44 -6.84 -13.25
CA ARG A 67 2.55 -5.89 -13.20
C ARG A 67 2.43 -4.97 -14.39
N LEU A 68 2.69 -3.68 -14.19
CA LEU A 68 2.77 -2.73 -15.28
C LEU A 68 3.93 -3.11 -16.22
N PRO A 69 3.79 -2.93 -17.54
CA PRO A 69 4.84 -3.29 -18.48
C PRO A 69 6.06 -2.35 -18.34
N MET A 70 7.23 -2.83 -18.73
CA MET A 70 8.48 -2.06 -18.69
C MET A 70 8.37 -0.70 -19.39
N GLU A 71 7.70 -0.66 -20.53
CA GLU A 71 7.53 0.58 -21.30
C GLU A 71 6.71 1.64 -20.53
N TRP A 72 5.78 1.22 -19.67
CA TRP A 72 5.07 2.14 -18.79
C TRP A 72 6.05 2.83 -17.81
N TYR A 73 6.94 2.06 -17.18
CA TYR A 73 7.95 2.62 -16.26
C TYR A 73 8.94 3.54 -16.96
N LYS A 74 9.39 3.18 -18.16
CA LYS A 74 10.26 4.05 -18.98
C LYS A 74 9.55 5.36 -19.32
N ASP A 75 8.29 5.29 -19.68
CA ASP A 75 7.52 6.50 -20.00
C ASP A 75 7.31 7.39 -18.77
N LYS A 76 7.05 6.80 -17.58
CA LYS A 76 7.01 7.56 -16.33
C LYS A 76 8.35 8.19 -15.97
N ALA A 77 9.45 7.50 -16.15
CA ALA A 77 10.79 8.07 -15.95
C ALA A 77 11.02 9.28 -16.87
N ARG A 78 10.64 9.19 -18.17
CA ARG A 78 10.70 10.32 -19.11
C ARG A 78 9.79 11.49 -18.69
N GLN A 79 8.58 11.21 -18.19
CA GLN A 79 7.67 12.23 -17.67
C GLN A 79 8.27 12.96 -16.44
N LEU A 80 8.85 12.20 -15.51
CA LEU A 80 9.53 12.77 -14.34
C LEU A 80 10.73 13.65 -14.75
N LYS A 81 11.55 13.19 -15.71
CA LYS A 81 12.67 13.98 -16.24
C LYS A 81 12.19 15.28 -16.87
N ARG A 82 11.14 15.23 -17.71
CA ARG A 82 10.56 16.46 -18.29
C ARG A 82 10.10 17.45 -17.23
N ALA A 83 9.32 16.97 -16.23
CA ALA A 83 8.82 17.83 -15.16
C ALA A 83 9.94 18.40 -14.28
N ALA A 84 10.98 17.63 -14.01
CA ALA A 84 12.16 18.11 -13.31
C ALA A 84 12.97 19.12 -14.15
N GLY A 85 13.09 18.88 -15.45
CA GLY A 85 13.74 19.79 -16.39
C GLY A 85 13.07 21.17 -16.47
N GLU A 86 11.73 21.21 -16.44
CA GLU A 86 10.97 22.46 -16.35
C GLU A 86 11.27 23.28 -15.11
N ARG A 87 11.78 22.64 -14.05
CA ARG A 87 12.30 23.31 -12.83
C ARG A 87 13.79 23.59 -12.84
N GLY A 88 14.47 23.29 -13.94
CA GLY A 88 15.90 23.56 -14.13
C GLY A 88 16.83 22.44 -13.64
N VAL A 89 16.32 21.23 -13.44
CA VAL A 89 17.16 20.04 -13.31
C VAL A 89 17.72 19.70 -14.69
N ASP A 90 19.04 19.63 -14.82
CA ASP A 90 19.73 19.44 -16.10
C ASP A 90 20.79 18.33 -16.08
N SER A 91 21.16 17.82 -14.91
CA SER A 91 22.11 16.72 -14.77
C SER A 91 21.42 15.36 -14.61
N GLY A 92 20.52 15.22 -13.68
CA GLY A 92 19.77 14.00 -13.41
C GLY A 92 18.88 14.06 -12.20
N ILE A 93 18.17 12.97 -11.92
CA ILE A 93 17.33 12.80 -10.75
C ILE A 93 17.90 11.68 -9.88
N LEU A 94 18.26 11.98 -8.64
CA LEU A 94 18.68 11.00 -7.66
C LEU A 94 17.50 10.59 -6.79
N LEU A 95 17.06 9.35 -6.91
CA LEU A 95 15.99 8.75 -6.13
C LEU A 95 16.58 7.88 -5.03
N THR A 96 16.15 8.13 -3.80
CA THR A 96 16.56 7.39 -2.60
C THR A 96 15.37 6.83 -1.82
N ARG A 97 14.17 7.35 -2.07
CA ARG A 97 12.94 6.84 -1.46
C ARG A 97 12.44 5.62 -2.21
N ARG A 98 12.18 4.55 -1.48
CA ARG A 98 11.73 3.28 -2.03
C ARG A 98 10.55 3.41 -3.00
N TRP A 99 9.52 4.15 -2.62
CA TRP A 99 8.32 4.28 -3.44
C TRP A 99 8.54 5.07 -4.72
N ASN A 100 9.42 6.07 -4.68
CA ASN A 100 9.81 6.81 -5.87
C ASN A 100 10.65 5.96 -6.82
N ILE A 101 11.55 5.13 -6.29
CA ILE A 101 12.32 4.15 -7.07
C ILE A 101 11.37 3.15 -7.73
N ILE A 102 10.46 2.54 -6.98
CA ILE A 102 9.47 1.59 -7.53
C ILE A 102 8.64 2.26 -8.63
N TYR A 103 8.13 3.46 -8.37
CA TYR A 103 7.29 4.19 -9.35
C TYR A 103 8.03 4.51 -10.64
N ALA A 104 9.29 4.94 -10.56
CA ALA A 104 10.08 5.29 -11.73
C ALA A 104 10.65 4.08 -12.48
N THR A 105 10.77 2.92 -11.83
CA THR A 105 11.56 1.80 -12.38
C THR A 105 10.85 0.46 -12.38
N GLY A 106 9.81 0.28 -11.59
CA GLY A 106 9.15 -1.01 -11.39
C GLY A 106 9.95 -2.03 -10.56
N LEU A 107 11.08 -1.64 -9.98
CA LEU A 107 11.87 -2.55 -9.15
C LEU A 107 11.25 -2.68 -7.76
N PHE A 108 10.50 -3.75 -7.53
CA PHE A 108 9.90 -4.08 -6.21
C PHE A 108 10.96 -4.69 -5.30
N HIS A 109 11.85 -3.84 -4.80
CA HIS A 109 12.90 -4.23 -3.88
C HIS A 109 12.80 -3.47 -2.57
N SER A 110 13.15 -4.12 -1.49
CA SER A 110 13.30 -3.53 -0.17
C SER A 110 14.64 -3.98 0.38
N THR A 111 15.59 -3.10 0.28
CA THR A 111 16.87 -3.31 1.00
C THR A 111 16.59 -3.32 2.51
N THR A 112 17.46 -3.95 3.26
CA THR A 112 17.40 -3.97 4.72
C THR A 112 17.97 -2.65 5.28
N GLU A 113 19.10 -2.70 5.93
CA GLU A 113 19.80 -1.54 6.47
C GLU A 113 20.76 -0.89 5.45
N ARG A 114 20.91 -1.47 4.25
CA ARG A 114 21.86 -1.02 3.23
C ARG A 114 21.25 0.06 2.34
N PRO A 115 21.85 1.26 2.26
CA PRO A 115 21.37 2.31 1.39
C PRO A 115 21.33 1.90 -0.08
N PHE A 116 20.26 2.27 -0.74
CA PHE A 116 19.98 1.97 -2.14
C PHE A 116 19.46 3.23 -2.84
N ALA A 117 19.99 3.52 -4.01
CA ALA A 117 19.54 4.66 -4.80
C ALA A 117 19.53 4.31 -6.28
N CYS A 118 18.79 5.08 -7.06
CA CYS A 118 18.93 5.08 -8.51
C CYS A 118 19.04 6.52 -9.01
N PHE A 119 19.84 6.71 -10.05
CA PHE A 119 20.01 7.98 -10.72
C PHE A 119 19.47 7.89 -12.14
N LEU A 120 18.60 8.82 -12.50
CA LEU A 120 18.02 8.95 -13.82
C LEU A 120 18.74 10.10 -14.56
N PRO A 121 19.70 9.82 -15.47
CA PRO A 121 20.41 10.85 -16.21
C PRO A 121 19.46 11.67 -17.09
N MET A 122 19.70 12.99 -17.23
CA MET A 122 18.90 13.84 -18.12
C MET A 122 19.35 13.75 -19.59
N ASP A 123 20.57 13.31 -19.86
CA ASP A 123 21.16 13.21 -21.19
C ASP A 123 20.82 11.91 -21.94
N ASP A 124 20.20 10.95 -21.27
CA ASP A 124 19.71 9.70 -21.86
C ASP A 124 18.31 9.36 -21.34
N ASP A 125 17.34 9.24 -22.24
CA ASP A 125 15.94 9.04 -21.89
C ASP A 125 15.66 7.72 -21.17
N ASP A 126 16.36 6.65 -21.51
CA ASP A 126 16.08 5.30 -21.02
C ASP A 126 17.11 4.76 -20.01
N SER A 127 18.20 5.47 -19.78
CA SER A 127 19.24 5.03 -18.85
C SER A 127 18.84 5.18 -17.38
N ILE A 128 19.24 4.21 -16.59
CA ILE A 128 19.25 4.25 -15.13
C ILE A 128 20.62 3.83 -14.64
N ILE A 129 21.15 4.56 -13.67
CA ILE A 129 22.36 4.16 -12.94
C ILE A 129 21.93 3.73 -11.55
N TRP A 130 22.10 2.43 -11.28
CA TRP A 130 21.84 1.88 -9.96
C TRP A 130 23.04 2.10 -9.04
N LEU A 131 22.77 2.59 -7.83
CA LEU A 131 23.75 2.83 -6.78
C LEU A 131 23.38 1.93 -5.60
N ASN A 132 23.85 0.68 -5.65
CA ASN A 132 23.31 -0.39 -4.82
C ASN A 132 24.40 -1.14 -4.01
N PRO A 133 24.01 -1.81 -2.91
CA PRO A 133 24.92 -2.78 -2.30
C PRO A 133 25.19 -3.94 -3.27
N HIS A 134 26.39 -4.48 -3.23
CA HIS A 134 26.78 -5.58 -4.12
C HIS A 134 25.91 -6.84 -3.96
N LEU A 135 25.32 -6.99 -2.79
CA LEU A 135 24.35 -8.04 -2.49
C LEU A 135 23.17 -8.04 -3.50
N ASP A 136 22.74 -6.86 -3.93
CA ASP A 136 21.57 -6.67 -4.81
C ASP A 136 21.95 -6.54 -6.30
N GLN A 137 23.24 -6.66 -6.64
CA GLN A 137 23.74 -6.43 -7.99
C GLN A 137 23.05 -7.27 -9.07
N GLN A 138 22.79 -8.55 -8.79
CA GLN A 138 22.16 -9.43 -9.77
C GLN A 138 20.69 -9.06 -9.97
N LEU A 139 19.99 -8.71 -8.91
CA LEU A 139 18.59 -8.30 -8.96
C LEU A 139 18.39 -7.09 -9.90
N VAL A 140 19.22 -6.06 -9.75
CA VAL A 140 19.10 -4.85 -10.58
C VAL A 140 19.54 -5.12 -12.03
N ASN A 141 20.55 -5.97 -12.25
CA ASN A 141 20.98 -6.34 -13.58
C ASN A 141 19.95 -7.17 -14.34
N ASP A 142 19.21 -8.01 -13.64
CA ASP A 142 18.16 -8.84 -14.24
C ASP A 142 16.90 -8.05 -14.56
N TRP A 143 16.67 -6.92 -13.87
CA TRP A 143 15.47 -6.15 -14.06
C TRP A 143 15.56 -5.12 -15.19
N TRP A 144 16.35 -4.09 -15.03
CA TRP A 144 16.56 -3.04 -16.03
C TRP A 144 18.02 -3.03 -16.39
N LYS A 145 18.36 -3.57 -17.55
CA LYS A 145 19.74 -3.70 -18.02
C LYS A 145 20.34 -2.34 -18.33
N THR A 146 20.89 -1.72 -17.32
CA THR A 146 21.56 -0.44 -17.37
C THR A 146 22.83 -0.51 -16.52
N ASP A 147 23.54 0.59 -16.41
CA ASP A 147 24.74 0.66 -15.59
C ASP A 147 24.39 0.48 -14.12
N SER A 148 25.23 -0.25 -13.41
CA SER A 148 25.13 -0.36 -11.98
C SER A 148 26.49 -0.23 -11.31
N GLU A 149 26.53 0.57 -10.28
CA GLU A 149 27.67 0.78 -9.43
C GLU A 149 27.36 0.22 -8.05
N SER A 150 28.25 -0.59 -7.52
CA SER A 150 28.01 -1.23 -6.23
C SER A 150 29.13 -1.01 -5.23
N TYR A 151 28.74 -0.92 -3.96
CA TYR A 151 29.64 -1.03 -2.81
C TYR A 151 29.43 -2.41 -2.16
N PHE A 152 30.51 -2.97 -1.57
CA PHE A 152 30.40 -4.33 -1.03
C PHE A 152 29.52 -4.37 0.24
N ASP A 153 29.92 -3.62 1.25
CA ASP A 153 29.15 -3.45 2.50
C ASP A 153 29.48 -2.08 3.09
N TRP A 154 28.47 -1.36 3.57
CA TRP A 154 28.68 -0.01 4.08
C TRP A 154 29.14 0.03 5.55
N GLN A 155 28.87 -1.04 6.31
CA GLN A 155 29.17 -1.08 7.74
C GLN A 155 30.56 -1.65 8.04
N HIS A 156 31.12 -2.47 7.16
CA HIS A 156 32.25 -3.32 7.50
C HIS A 156 33.44 -3.26 6.56
N ALA A 157 33.31 -2.71 5.38
CA ALA A 157 34.37 -2.75 4.39
C ALA A 157 34.41 -1.53 3.48
N SER A 158 35.31 -0.61 3.71
CA SER A 158 35.57 0.49 2.79
C SER A 158 36.24 0.01 1.52
N GLY A 159 35.44 -0.46 0.54
CA GLY A 159 35.91 -0.71 -0.83
C GLY A 159 36.50 -2.08 -1.14
N GLY A 160 36.64 -2.99 -0.19
CA GLY A 160 37.09 -4.36 -0.45
C GLY A 160 35.95 -5.24 -0.97
N PHE A 161 36.25 -6.07 -1.97
CA PHE A 161 35.35 -7.06 -2.54
C PHE A 161 35.87 -8.48 -2.34
N PRO A 162 35.57 -9.16 -1.23
CA PRO A 162 36.04 -10.51 -0.97
C PRO A 162 35.77 -11.52 -2.08
N ASN A 163 34.67 -11.37 -2.82
CA ASN A 163 34.38 -12.19 -3.99
C ASN A 163 35.32 -11.94 -5.19
N ARG A 164 36.14 -10.90 -5.13
CA ARG A 164 37.22 -10.61 -6.09
C ARG A 164 38.60 -10.90 -5.49
N GLY A 165 38.69 -11.49 -4.30
CA GLY A 165 39.93 -11.73 -3.58
C GLY A 165 40.42 -10.54 -2.76
N GLU A 166 39.66 -9.48 -2.66
CA GLU A 166 40.03 -8.24 -1.95
C GLU A 166 39.52 -8.30 -0.51
N VAL A 167 40.25 -8.95 0.39
CA VAL A 167 39.90 -9.01 1.81
C VAL A 167 40.57 -7.84 2.53
N VAL A 168 39.86 -6.75 2.66
CA VAL A 168 40.34 -5.50 3.25
C VAL A 168 39.62 -5.24 4.58
N GLN A 169 40.41 -4.97 5.63
CA GLN A 169 39.89 -4.40 6.86
C GLN A 169 39.79 -2.87 6.66
N GLY A 170 38.62 -2.29 6.85
CA GLY A 170 38.43 -0.87 6.65
C GLY A 170 37.29 -0.31 7.50
N ASP A 171 37.15 0.99 7.44
CA ASP A 171 36.09 1.73 8.12
C ASP A 171 34.75 1.62 7.38
N THR A 172 33.69 2.11 8.03
CA THR A 172 32.37 2.25 7.43
C THR A 172 32.43 3.13 6.17
N VAL A 173 31.83 2.68 5.08
CA VAL A 173 31.69 3.48 3.86
C VAL A 173 30.72 4.64 4.11
N ASN A 174 31.16 5.85 3.86
CA ASN A 174 30.24 7.01 3.82
C ASN A 174 29.48 6.94 2.47
N ILE A 175 28.25 6.46 2.51
CA ILE A 175 27.47 6.19 1.30
C ILE A 175 27.17 7.46 0.50
N HIS A 176 26.90 8.58 1.14
CA HIS A 176 26.59 9.82 0.43
C HIS A 176 27.82 10.38 -0.27
N ARG A 177 28.96 10.25 0.38
CA ARG A 177 30.23 10.55 -0.23
C ARG A 177 30.51 9.61 -1.42
N TRP A 178 30.27 8.31 -1.25
CA TRP A 178 30.47 7.33 -2.29
C TRP A 178 29.54 7.56 -3.49
N TRP A 179 28.26 7.91 -3.27
CA TRP A 179 27.35 8.32 -4.34
C TRP A 179 27.89 9.55 -5.09
N GLY A 180 28.34 10.58 -4.37
CA GLY A 180 28.88 11.79 -4.99
C GLY A 180 30.16 11.53 -5.81
N GLU A 181 31.10 10.75 -5.28
CA GLU A 181 32.33 10.34 -5.98
C GLU A 181 32.00 9.52 -7.23
N THR A 182 31.03 8.59 -7.12
CA THR A 182 30.59 7.73 -8.23
C THR A 182 29.93 8.55 -9.33
N LEU A 183 28.95 9.37 -9.02
CA LEU A 183 28.28 10.23 -10.00
C LEU A 183 29.25 11.26 -10.61
N GLY A 184 30.15 11.81 -9.84
CA GLY A 184 31.20 12.69 -10.33
C GLY A 184 32.14 12.02 -11.33
N ARG A 185 32.56 10.77 -11.05
CA ARG A 185 33.38 9.94 -11.96
C ARG A 185 32.66 9.61 -13.27
N LEU A 186 31.34 9.39 -13.18
CA LEU A 186 30.49 9.11 -14.36
C LEU A 186 30.15 10.36 -15.19
N GLY A 187 30.57 11.54 -14.76
CA GLY A 187 30.36 12.79 -15.50
C GLY A 187 29.24 13.70 -15.01
N TYR A 188 28.48 13.27 -14.00
CA TYR A 188 27.33 14.02 -13.46
C TYR A 188 27.70 14.97 -12.31
N GLY A 189 28.96 15.33 -12.17
CA GLY A 189 29.49 16.24 -11.12
C GLY A 189 29.20 17.74 -11.34
N LYS A 190 28.35 18.09 -12.28
CA LYS A 190 28.02 19.47 -12.65
C LYS A 190 26.52 19.62 -12.92
N GLY A 191 26.04 20.87 -12.93
CA GLY A 191 24.63 21.18 -13.18
C GLY A 191 23.74 20.95 -11.97
N THR A 192 22.44 20.88 -12.20
CA THR A 192 21.43 20.72 -11.14
C THR A 192 20.93 19.26 -11.08
N ILE A 193 21.04 18.63 -9.93
CA ILE A 193 20.51 17.30 -9.64
C ILE A 193 19.22 17.46 -8.83
N GLY A 194 18.13 16.87 -9.33
CA GLY A 194 16.89 16.74 -8.57
C GLY A 194 17.01 15.63 -7.53
N THR A 195 16.48 15.83 -6.32
CA THR A 195 16.49 14.80 -5.26
C THR A 195 15.13 14.67 -4.59
N ASP A 196 14.85 13.49 -4.07
CA ASP A 196 13.61 13.15 -3.36
C ASP A 196 13.74 13.25 -1.83
N SER A 197 14.35 14.35 -1.33
CA SER A 197 14.60 14.64 0.08
C SER A 197 15.74 13.90 0.77
N GLY A 198 16.88 14.52 0.77
CA GLY A 198 17.94 14.35 1.77
C GLY A 198 18.59 12.98 1.95
N GLY A 199 18.30 12.01 1.10
CA GLY A 199 19.04 10.74 1.09
C GLY A 199 18.84 9.85 2.31
N GLN A 200 17.79 10.00 3.07
CA GLN A 200 17.39 9.00 4.06
C GLN A 200 16.55 7.93 3.38
N ALA A 201 17.06 6.71 3.38
CA ALA A 201 16.26 5.55 3.09
C ALA A 201 15.22 5.42 4.23
N GLU A 202 13.97 5.78 3.95
CA GLU A 202 12.92 5.64 4.95
C GLU A 202 12.52 4.18 5.06
N ILE A 203 12.94 3.56 6.15
CA ILE A 203 12.32 2.35 6.64
C ILE A 203 11.07 2.79 7.41
N GLY A 204 9.92 2.77 6.75
CA GLY A 204 8.62 2.79 7.42
C GLY A 204 8.15 4.10 8.04
N ILE A 205 8.76 5.23 7.73
CA ILE A 205 8.21 6.53 8.11
C ILE A 205 7.36 7.04 6.95
N MET A 206 6.11 7.31 7.23
CA MET A 206 5.21 8.04 6.34
C MET A 206 5.90 9.30 5.84
N PRO A 207 5.65 9.76 4.61
CA PRO A 207 6.10 11.07 4.17
C PRO A 207 5.79 12.05 5.29
N GLY A 208 6.79 12.76 5.80
CA GLY A 208 6.63 13.55 7.01
C GLY A 208 5.49 14.53 6.88
N GLN A 209 4.91 14.91 8.00
CA GLN A 209 3.89 15.97 8.06
C GLN A 209 4.37 17.28 7.38
N GLU A 210 5.67 17.44 7.20
CA GLU A 210 6.26 18.56 6.47
C GLU A 210 6.02 18.46 4.96
N ASP A 211 6.01 17.25 4.38
CA ASP A 211 5.63 17.05 2.97
C ASP A 211 4.13 17.25 2.77
N ALA A 212 3.30 16.84 3.73
CA ALA A 212 1.87 17.11 3.72
C ALA A 212 1.58 18.62 3.69
N LYS A 213 2.29 19.43 4.49
CA LYS A 213 2.14 20.90 4.46
C LYS A 213 2.49 21.51 3.11
N ARG A 214 3.45 20.95 2.38
CA ARG A 214 3.77 21.40 1.02
C ARG A 214 2.72 21.01 0.01
N LEU A 215 2.03 19.90 0.22
CA LEU A 215 0.98 19.39 -0.64
C LEU A 215 -0.36 20.10 -0.41
N ASP A 216 -0.61 20.63 0.78
CA ASP A 216 -1.72 21.55 1.07
C ASP A 216 -1.70 22.81 0.20
N MET A 217 -0.57 23.12 -0.42
CA MET A 217 -0.34 24.27 -1.28
C MET A 217 -0.55 23.99 -2.77
N TRP A 218 -1.36 23.00 -3.12
CA TRP A 218 -1.70 22.67 -4.52
C TRP A 218 -2.65 23.66 -5.21
N GLY A 219 -2.67 24.89 -4.73
CA GLY A 219 -2.80 26.03 -5.56
C GLY A 219 -1.67 25.99 -6.62
N PRO A 220 -1.20 27.03 -7.23
CA PRO A 220 -0.02 26.91 -8.09
C PRO A 220 1.14 26.34 -7.27
N ILE A 221 1.70 25.21 -7.71
CA ILE A 221 2.90 24.61 -7.11
C ILE A 221 3.98 25.66 -7.18
N VAL A 222 4.37 26.17 -6.02
CA VAL A 222 5.55 27.03 -5.94
C VAL A 222 6.77 26.08 -5.95
N PRO A 223 7.66 26.18 -6.93
CA PRO A 223 8.87 25.38 -6.93
C PRO A 223 9.60 25.56 -5.61
N PRO A 224 10.07 24.47 -4.96
CA PRO A 224 10.94 24.61 -3.80
C PRO A 224 12.11 25.54 -4.16
N GLU A 225 12.45 26.45 -3.29
CA GLU A 225 13.66 27.26 -3.46
C GLU A 225 14.84 26.32 -3.65
N LYS A 226 15.72 26.62 -4.60
CA LYS A 226 17.00 25.92 -4.73
C LYS A 226 17.76 26.06 -3.43
N LYS A 227 17.75 25.03 -2.60
CA LYS A 227 18.51 25.01 -1.35
C LYS A 227 19.80 24.27 -1.58
N ARG A 228 20.90 24.91 -1.24
CA ARG A 228 22.15 24.21 -1.08
C ARG A 228 22.00 23.26 0.12
N PRO A 229 22.31 21.96 -0.04
CA PRO A 229 22.13 21.01 1.06
C PRO A 229 22.95 21.45 2.27
N GLU A 230 22.28 21.61 3.41
CA GLU A 230 22.96 21.80 4.69
C GLU A 230 23.59 20.50 5.17
N ALA A 231 24.46 20.60 6.18
CA ALA A 231 25.20 19.48 6.72
C ALA A 231 24.31 18.24 7.00
N GLY A 232 24.54 17.18 6.32
CA GLY A 232 23.81 15.92 6.33
C GLY A 232 24.31 15.03 5.19
N ALA A 233 23.51 14.06 4.85
CA ALA A 233 23.88 13.09 3.83
C ALA A 233 24.15 13.72 2.46
N ILE A 234 23.29 14.62 1.99
CA ILE A 234 23.50 15.34 0.72
C ILE A 234 24.64 16.34 0.84
N GLY A 235 24.89 16.91 2.02
CA GLY A 235 26.05 17.76 2.25
C GLY A 235 27.38 17.06 1.92
N SER A 236 27.50 15.76 2.18
CA SER A 236 28.68 14.96 1.81
C SER A 236 28.77 14.76 0.30
N MET A 237 27.67 14.61 -0.41
CA MET A 237 27.64 14.57 -1.88
C MET A 237 28.06 15.91 -2.48
N ALA A 238 27.52 17.01 -1.98
CA ALA A 238 27.87 18.35 -2.45
C ALA A 238 29.36 18.65 -2.29
N ALA A 239 30.01 18.14 -1.24
CA ALA A 239 31.45 18.29 -1.05
C ALA A 239 32.27 17.53 -2.12
N MET A 240 31.75 16.41 -2.60
CA MET A 240 32.40 15.60 -3.66
C MET A 240 32.06 16.11 -5.08
N MET A 241 31.01 16.91 -5.20
CA MET A 241 30.49 17.43 -6.45
C MET A 241 30.37 18.96 -6.41
N PRO A 242 31.49 19.69 -6.29
CA PRO A 242 31.46 21.14 -6.07
C PRO A 242 30.89 21.95 -7.25
N GLY A 243 30.75 21.33 -8.41
CA GLY A 243 30.12 21.92 -9.60
C GLY A 243 28.63 21.60 -9.73
N ALA A 244 28.07 20.78 -8.84
CA ALA A 244 26.66 20.42 -8.86
C ALA A 244 25.84 21.21 -7.81
N GLU A 245 24.61 21.57 -8.19
CA GLU A 245 23.58 22.04 -7.28
C GLU A 245 22.55 20.92 -7.04
N PHE A 246 21.93 20.90 -5.86
CA PHE A 246 20.91 19.93 -5.53
C PHE A 246 19.58 20.63 -5.29
N GLN A 247 18.53 20.15 -5.93
CA GLN A 247 17.18 20.69 -5.84
C GLN A 247 16.19 19.64 -5.37
N GLU A 248 15.43 19.95 -4.32
CA GLU A 248 14.35 19.08 -3.86
C GLU A 248 13.20 19.05 -4.88
N ILE A 249 12.81 17.87 -5.31
CA ILE A 249 11.73 17.62 -6.30
C ILE A 249 10.73 16.55 -5.86
N ASN A 250 10.71 16.16 -4.58
CA ASN A 250 9.82 15.12 -4.12
C ASN A 250 8.33 15.43 -4.38
N ASP A 251 7.96 16.71 -4.38
CA ASP A 251 6.63 17.16 -4.73
C ASP A 251 6.24 16.79 -6.19
N ILE A 252 7.16 16.85 -7.14
CA ILE A 252 6.93 16.36 -8.52
C ILE A 252 6.61 14.85 -8.48
N LEU A 253 7.43 14.09 -7.77
CA LEU A 253 7.32 12.64 -7.69
C LEU A 253 6.00 12.21 -7.04
N VAL A 254 5.62 12.86 -5.95
CA VAL A 254 4.35 12.62 -5.28
C VAL A 254 3.18 12.99 -6.19
N LEU A 255 3.24 14.12 -6.90
CA LEU A 255 2.24 14.55 -7.88
C LEU A 255 1.93 13.49 -8.91
N HIS A 256 2.97 12.94 -9.51
CA HIS A 256 2.82 11.89 -10.52
C HIS A 256 2.22 10.61 -9.93
N ARG A 257 2.45 10.31 -8.66
CA ARG A 257 1.93 9.10 -8.00
C ARG A 257 0.48 9.22 -7.55
N ILE A 258 0.00 10.42 -7.21
CA ILE A 258 -1.34 10.58 -6.62
C ILE A 258 -2.45 10.62 -7.66
N VAL A 259 -2.18 11.05 -8.89
CA VAL A 259 -3.13 10.98 -9.99
C VAL A 259 -2.79 9.76 -10.85
N LYS A 260 -3.57 8.69 -10.68
CA LYS A 260 -3.35 7.42 -11.38
C LYS A 260 -3.87 7.50 -12.80
N ASP A 261 -3.15 6.88 -13.71
CA ASP A 261 -3.67 6.65 -15.05
C ASP A 261 -4.61 5.42 -15.11
N GLU A 262 -5.12 5.13 -16.28
CA GLU A 262 -6.05 4.01 -16.49
C GLU A 262 -5.42 2.66 -16.11
N MET A 263 -4.15 2.42 -16.45
CA MET A 263 -3.48 1.15 -16.17
C MET A 263 -3.25 0.96 -14.67
N GLU A 264 -2.87 2.01 -13.96
CA GLU A 264 -2.74 2.02 -12.50
C GLU A 264 -4.09 1.75 -11.83
N SER A 265 -5.16 2.38 -12.31
CA SER A 265 -6.51 2.21 -11.75
C SER A 265 -7.07 0.81 -12.03
N ARG A 266 -6.80 0.22 -13.20
CA ARG A 266 -7.16 -1.18 -13.53
C ARG A 266 -6.42 -2.18 -12.63
N LEU A 267 -5.15 -1.93 -12.33
CA LEU A 267 -4.37 -2.78 -11.43
C LEU A 267 -4.86 -2.67 -9.97
N THR A 268 -5.24 -1.46 -9.56
CA THR A 268 -5.91 -1.24 -8.27
C THR A 268 -7.24 -2.01 -8.22
N GLN A 269 -8.07 -1.94 -9.27
CA GLN A 269 -9.34 -2.68 -9.31
C GLN A 269 -9.13 -4.19 -9.18
N LEU A 270 -8.11 -4.75 -9.85
CA LEU A 270 -7.77 -6.17 -9.73
C LEU A 270 -7.44 -6.53 -8.27
N ALA A 271 -6.66 -5.71 -7.58
CA ALA A 271 -6.32 -5.93 -6.17
C ALA A 271 -7.56 -5.85 -5.26
N GLU A 272 -8.46 -4.91 -5.51
CA GLU A 272 -9.72 -4.76 -4.79
C GLU A 272 -10.69 -5.92 -5.03
N ASP A 273 -10.68 -6.51 -6.22
CA ASP A 273 -11.47 -7.71 -6.52
C ASP A 273 -10.95 -8.91 -5.73
N TYR A 274 -9.64 -9.13 -5.69
CA TYR A 274 -9.04 -10.16 -4.83
C TYR A 274 -9.35 -9.91 -3.35
N TRP A 275 -9.30 -8.66 -2.91
CA TRP A 275 -9.62 -8.33 -1.53
C TRP A 275 -11.08 -8.67 -1.20
N SER A 276 -12.00 -8.39 -2.14
CA SER A 276 -13.41 -8.73 -1.98
C SER A 276 -13.65 -10.25 -1.92
N GLU A 277 -12.90 -11.04 -2.70
CA GLU A 277 -12.91 -12.50 -2.61
C GLU A 277 -12.36 -13.00 -1.25
N ILE A 278 -11.31 -12.36 -0.72
CA ILE A 278 -10.76 -12.67 0.61
C ILE A 278 -11.80 -12.41 1.70
N HIS A 279 -12.56 -11.31 1.62
CA HIS A 279 -13.67 -11.04 2.54
C HIS A 279 -14.76 -12.11 2.46
N ALA A 280 -15.12 -12.57 1.26
CA ALA A 280 -16.10 -13.64 1.08
C ALA A 280 -15.62 -14.95 1.72
N PHE A 281 -14.36 -15.31 1.52
CA PHE A 281 -13.74 -16.46 2.17
C PHE A 281 -13.74 -16.32 3.69
N ALA A 282 -13.28 -15.20 4.23
CA ALA A 282 -13.20 -14.97 5.66
C ALA A 282 -14.59 -15.00 6.33
N ARG A 283 -15.61 -14.44 5.65
CA ARG A 283 -17.00 -14.51 6.11
C ARG A 283 -17.52 -15.95 6.14
N ASN A 284 -17.27 -16.74 5.09
CA ASN A 284 -17.64 -18.17 5.06
C ASN A 284 -16.93 -18.93 6.19
N TYR A 285 -15.65 -18.67 6.41
CA TYR A 285 -14.88 -19.26 7.50
C TYR A 285 -15.50 -18.93 8.88
N LEU A 286 -15.92 -17.69 9.11
CA LEU A 286 -16.63 -17.29 10.33
C LEU A 286 -17.96 -18.04 10.49
N LEU A 287 -18.77 -18.09 9.43
CA LEU A 287 -20.06 -18.79 9.44
C LEU A 287 -19.92 -20.29 9.73
N GLU A 288 -18.84 -20.89 9.27
CA GLU A 288 -18.53 -22.28 9.50
C GLU A 288 -18.02 -22.56 10.91
N ARG A 289 -17.05 -21.78 11.38
CA ARG A 289 -16.47 -21.92 12.72
C ARG A 289 -17.41 -21.47 13.84
N GLY A 290 -18.38 -20.60 13.53
CA GLY A 290 -19.31 -20.04 14.49
C GLY A 290 -18.58 -19.39 15.65
N LEU A 291 -19.13 -19.49 16.87
CA LEU A 291 -18.53 -18.96 18.09
C LEU A 291 -17.22 -19.68 18.54
N GLN A 292 -16.74 -20.67 17.79
CA GLN A 292 -15.42 -21.26 18.01
C GLN A 292 -14.30 -20.51 17.27
N ALA A 293 -14.65 -19.60 16.38
CA ALA A 293 -13.67 -18.78 15.66
C ALA A 293 -12.83 -17.94 16.63
N VAL A 294 -11.54 -17.85 16.35
CA VAL A 294 -10.59 -16.98 17.06
C VAL A 294 -10.04 -15.97 16.05
N ASP A 295 -9.88 -14.73 16.45
CA ASP A 295 -9.48 -13.61 15.58
C ASP A 295 -8.25 -13.94 14.71
N TRP A 296 -7.16 -14.43 15.32
CA TRP A 296 -5.95 -14.77 14.58
C TRP A 296 -6.13 -15.94 13.60
N GLU A 297 -7.00 -16.93 13.91
CA GLU A 297 -7.28 -18.03 13.00
C GLU A 297 -7.99 -17.56 11.73
N VAL A 298 -8.96 -16.64 11.88
CA VAL A 298 -9.67 -16.02 10.76
C VAL A 298 -8.69 -15.23 9.89
N ALA A 299 -7.87 -14.39 10.51
CA ALA A 299 -6.88 -13.58 9.80
C ALA A 299 -5.87 -14.44 9.05
N ASN A 300 -5.32 -15.47 9.70
CA ASN A 300 -4.34 -16.36 9.09
C ASN A 300 -4.94 -17.18 7.94
N ALA A 301 -6.12 -17.76 8.14
CA ALA A 301 -6.80 -18.54 7.10
C ALA A 301 -7.10 -17.68 5.87
N ALA A 302 -7.58 -16.45 6.06
CA ALA A 302 -7.86 -15.52 4.99
C ALA A 302 -6.59 -15.05 4.24
N THR A 303 -5.51 -14.80 4.97
CA THR A 303 -4.21 -14.43 4.36
C THR A 303 -3.66 -15.56 3.49
N VAL A 304 -3.62 -16.79 4.03
CA VAL A 304 -3.09 -17.95 3.29
C VAL A 304 -3.95 -18.24 2.06
N TRP A 305 -5.28 -18.21 2.20
CA TRP A 305 -6.18 -18.40 1.07
C TRP A 305 -5.99 -17.30 0.01
N GLY A 306 -5.91 -16.03 0.43
CA GLY A 306 -5.75 -14.89 -0.49
C GLY A 306 -4.45 -14.96 -1.29
N VAL A 307 -3.32 -15.27 -0.63
CA VAL A 307 -2.04 -15.46 -1.33
C VAL A 307 -2.15 -16.60 -2.34
N SER A 308 -2.72 -17.75 -1.94
CA SER A 308 -2.87 -18.91 -2.85
C SER A 308 -3.75 -18.55 -4.05
N ARG A 309 -4.86 -17.87 -3.81
CA ARG A 309 -5.81 -17.44 -4.86
C ARG A 309 -5.16 -16.51 -5.89
N ILE A 310 -4.38 -15.54 -5.42
CA ILE A 310 -3.65 -14.61 -6.29
C ILE A 310 -2.58 -15.36 -7.08
N MET A 311 -1.81 -16.23 -6.44
CA MET A 311 -0.72 -16.98 -7.09
C MET A 311 -1.22 -18.00 -8.13
N GLU A 312 -2.46 -18.47 -8.02
CA GLU A 312 -3.09 -19.33 -9.03
C GLU A 312 -3.32 -18.60 -10.37
N ASP A 313 -3.57 -17.29 -10.32
CA ASP A 313 -3.86 -16.47 -11.50
C ASP A 313 -2.60 -15.87 -12.13
N ILE A 314 -1.51 -15.72 -11.35
CA ILE A 314 -0.26 -15.15 -11.88
C ILE A 314 0.42 -16.17 -12.80
N PRO A 315 0.68 -15.82 -14.07
CA PRO A 315 1.43 -16.68 -14.97
C PRO A 315 2.80 -17.01 -14.37
N GLN A 316 3.25 -18.25 -14.58
CA GLN A 316 4.61 -18.59 -14.19
C GLN A 316 5.60 -17.62 -14.83
N ALA A 317 6.46 -17.06 -13.98
CA ALA A 317 7.33 -15.97 -14.37
C ALA A 317 8.21 -16.35 -15.57
N GLY A 318 8.09 -15.55 -16.64
CA GLY A 318 9.10 -15.44 -17.67
C GLY A 318 10.16 -14.43 -17.25
N GLU A 319 11.03 -14.10 -18.17
CA GLU A 319 11.97 -12.98 -18.04
C GLU A 319 11.25 -11.61 -18.14
N PRO A 320 11.70 -10.59 -17.43
CA PRO A 320 12.74 -10.60 -16.41
C PRO A 320 12.25 -11.16 -15.07
N HIS A 321 13.15 -11.81 -14.34
CA HIS A 321 12.88 -12.38 -13.03
C HIS A 321 12.78 -11.29 -11.98
N ASN A 322 11.60 -10.71 -11.82
CA ASN A 322 11.39 -9.72 -10.78
C ASN A 322 10.09 -9.96 -10.04
N ALA A 323 10.05 -9.50 -8.81
CA ALA A 323 8.86 -9.57 -7.98
C ALA A 323 7.69 -8.82 -8.63
N VAL A 324 6.48 -9.37 -8.48
CA VAL A 324 5.24 -8.74 -8.96
C VAL A 324 4.77 -7.64 -8.03
N GLY A 325 5.38 -7.48 -6.86
CA GLY A 325 4.95 -6.49 -5.88
C GLY A 325 3.63 -6.86 -5.20
N ILE A 326 3.47 -8.15 -4.86
CA ILE A 326 2.29 -8.66 -4.16
C ILE A 326 2.42 -8.42 -2.66
N SER A 327 1.37 -7.91 -2.06
CA SER A 327 1.22 -7.81 -0.62
C SER A 327 -0.18 -8.21 -0.20
N VAL A 328 -0.30 -9.15 0.72
CA VAL A 328 -1.56 -9.60 1.32
C VAL A 328 -1.39 -9.62 2.83
N GLY A 329 -2.11 -8.74 3.51
CA GLY A 329 -2.14 -8.70 4.95
C GLY A 329 -3.58 -8.60 5.45
N VAL A 330 -4.06 -9.65 6.13
CA VAL A 330 -5.41 -9.68 6.69
C VAL A 330 -5.34 -9.68 8.21
N GLY A 331 -6.06 -8.76 8.84
CA GLY A 331 -6.32 -8.72 10.27
C GLY A 331 -7.77 -9.07 10.59
N CYS A 332 -7.99 -9.63 11.75
CA CYS A 332 -9.32 -9.81 12.31
C CYS A 332 -9.34 -9.34 13.77
N ARG A 333 -10.38 -8.61 14.14
CA ARG A 333 -10.59 -8.12 15.52
C ARG A 333 -12.01 -8.44 15.93
N THR A 334 -12.23 -8.70 17.22
CA THR A 334 -13.57 -9.00 17.74
C THR A 334 -13.79 -8.41 19.12
N GLY A 335 -15.01 -7.97 19.39
CA GLY A 335 -15.41 -7.33 20.64
C GLY A 335 -14.58 -6.08 20.95
N ARG A 336 -14.09 -5.97 22.19
CA ARG A 336 -13.39 -4.77 22.67
C ARG A 336 -12.20 -4.33 21.79
N THR A 337 -11.56 -5.27 21.09
CA THR A 337 -10.39 -4.93 20.26
C THR A 337 -10.79 -4.16 18.99
N THR A 338 -12.07 -4.15 18.61
CA THR A 338 -12.57 -3.31 17.52
C THR A 338 -12.66 -1.83 17.91
N ALA A 339 -12.65 -1.51 19.21
CA ALA A 339 -12.60 -0.12 19.69
C ALA A 339 -11.22 0.54 19.55
N TYR A 340 -10.20 -0.20 19.11
CA TYR A 340 -8.87 0.35 18.86
C TYR A 340 -8.73 0.71 17.37
N PRO A 341 -8.56 1.98 17.01
CA PRO A 341 -8.44 2.38 15.60
C PRO A 341 -7.29 1.66 14.86
N HIS A 342 -6.13 1.53 15.50
CA HIS A 342 -4.93 0.91 14.94
C HIS A 342 -4.39 -0.26 15.80
N PRO A 343 -5.02 -1.39 15.87
CA PRO A 343 -4.41 -2.54 16.52
C PRO A 343 -3.39 -3.19 15.58
N ASN A 344 -2.15 -3.19 16.01
CA ASN A 344 -1.03 -3.78 15.27
C ASN A 344 -0.73 -5.22 15.64
N GLN A 345 -1.56 -5.85 16.49
CA GLN A 345 -1.30 -7.15 17.07
C GLN A 345 -2.51 -8.07 17.02
N MET A 346 -2.26 -9.36 17.06
CA MET A 346 -3.27 -10.40 17.25
C MET A 346 -3.59 -10.53 18.75
N PHE A 347 -4.88 -10.60 19.11
CA PHE A 347 -5.32 -10.59 20.51
C PHE A 347 -5.75 -11.95 21.04
N TRP A 348 -5.80 -12.99 20.19
CA TRP A 348 -6.24 -14.33 20.58
C TRP A 348 -7.62 -14.34 21.26
N ARG A 349 -8.55 -13.62 20.69
CA ARG A 349 -9.90 -13.50 21.22
C ARG A 349 -10.88 -14.38 20.45
N LYS A 350 -11.68 -15.18 21.18
CA LYS A 350 -12.82 -15.89 20.60
C LYS A 350 -13.95 -14.94 20.29
N VAL A 351 -14.62 -15.18 19.18
CA VAL A 351 -15.84 -14.48 18.78
C VAL A 351 -16.97 -14.81 19.77
N GLN A 352 -17.73 -13.80 20.16
CA GLN A 352 -18.85 -13.90 21.10
C GLN A 352 -20.11 -13.29 20.51
N ARG A 353 -21.28 -13.71 21.01
CA ARG A 353 -22.54 -13.05 20.68
C ARG A 353 -22.53 -11.60 21.14
N GLY A 354 -23.02 -10.70 20.30
CA GLY A 354 -23.01 -9.26 20.54
C GLY A 354 -21.69 -8.57 20.26
N ASP A 355 -20.65 -9.30 19.84
CA ASP A 355 -19.38 -8.67 19.45
C ASP A 355 -19.57 -7.88 18.14
N ALA A 356 -19.00 -6.68 18.07
CA ALA A 356 -18.54 -6.15 16.81
C ALA A 356 -17.32 -6.95 16.35
N LEU A 357 -17.17 -7.18 15.05
CA LEU A 357 -16.03 -7.87 14.47
C LEU A 357 -15.58 -7.12 13.22
N GLN A 358 -14.30 -7.03 13.01
CA GLN A 358 -13.74 -6.39 11.83
C GLN A 358 -12.76 -7.32 11.13
N ILE A 359 -12.93 -7.47 9.82
CA ILE A 359 -11.94 -8.05 8.91
C ILE A 359 -11.38 -6.89 8.11
N ALA A 360 -10.07 -6.69 8.21
CA ALA A 360 -9.40 -5.50 7.71
C ALA A 360 -8.02 -5.85 7.17
N GLY A 361 -7.50 -5.05 6.28
CA GLY A 361 -6.11 -5.19 5.84
C GLY A 361 -5.85 -4.60 4.47
N ILE A 362 -4.77 -5.06 3.86
CA ILE A 362 -4.23 -4.50 2.63
C ILE A 362 -3.97 -5.62 1.63
N VAL A 363 -4.43 -5.42 0.39
CA VAL A 363 -4.03 -6.23 -0.76
C VAL A 363 -3.45 -5.32 -1.82
N ARG A 364 -2.27 -5.67 -2.34
CA ARG A 364 -1.64 -4.98 -3.47
C ARG A 364 -1.15 -5.97 -4.50
N ILE A 365 -1.33 -5.63 -5.75
CA ILE A 365 -0.83 -6.33 -6.93
C ILE A 365 -0.03 -5.34 -7.77
N GLY A 366 1.20 -5.69 -8.14
CA GLY A 366 2.07 -4.75 -8.84
C GLY A 366 2.33 -3.43 -8.08
N GLY A 367 2.22 -3.47 -6.76
CA GLY A 367 2.31 -2.31 -5.87
C GLY A 367 1.01 -1.51 -5.73
N TYR A 368 -0.03 -1.79 -6.50
CA TYR A 368 -1.31 -1.06 -6.47
C TYR A 368 -2.39 -1.85 -5.75
N GLY A 369 -3.28 -1.15 -5.12
CA GLY A 369 -4.37 -1.66 -4.32
C GLY A 369 -4.60 -0.75 -3.12
N GLY A 370 -5.30 -1.24 -2.13
CA GLY A 370 -5.60 -0.44 -0.97
C GLY A 370 -6.13 -1.25 0.20
N GLU A 371 -6.67 -0.51 1.11
CA GLU A 371 -7.29 -1.02 2.31
C GLU A 371 -8.76 -1.33 2.05
N GLN A 372 -9.18 -2.52 2.44
CA GLN A 372 -10.59 -2.84 2.51
C GLN A 372 -10.93 -3.40 3.89
N TYR A 373 -11.90 -2.78 4.56
CA TYR A 373 -12.38 -3.23 5.87
C TYR A 373 -13.87 -3.51 5.81
N ARG A 374 -14.30 -4.55 6.51
CA ARG A 374 -15.72 -4.80 6.75
C ARG A 374 -15.96 -5.00 8.23
N ALA A 375 -16.88 -4.20 8.74
CA ALA A 375 -17.32 -4.26 10.12
C ALA A 375 -18.59 -5.11 10.22
N PHE A 376 -18.53 -6.15 11.02
CA PHE A 376 -19.61 -7.09 11.27
C PHE A 376 -20.20 -6.89 12.66
N LEU A 377 -21.42 -7.32 12.85
CA LEU A 377 -22.09 -7.43 14.15
C LEU A 377 -22.57 -8.88 14.34
N ILE A 378 -22.11 -9.50 15.40
CA ILE A 378 -22.53 -10.86 15.76
C ILE A 378 -23.82 -10.80 16.56
N ALA A 379 -24.88 -11.41 16.04
CA ALA A 379 -26.20 -11.34 16.63
C ALA A 379 -26.27 -11.97 18.06
N PRO A 380 -27.09 -11.42 18.95
CA PRO A 380 -27.83 -10.17 18.82
C PRO A 380 -26.93 -8.98 19.20
N GLY A 381 -26.91 -7.95 18.35
CA GLY A 381 -26.30 -6.68 18.69
C GLY A 381 -27.26 -5.82 19.53
N SER A 382 -26.72 -4.93 20.38
CA SER A 382 -27.53 -3.94 21.09
C SER A 382 -28.09 -2.88 20.13
N ASP A 383 -29.19 -2.22 20.52
CA ASP A 383 -29.76 -1.11 19.75
C ASP A 383 -28.74 0.02 19.52
N TRP A 384 -27.85 0.25 20.51
CA TRP A 384 -26.79 1.22 20.42
C TRP A 384 -25.75 0.84 19.35
N GLN A 385 -25.28 -0.39 19.35
CA GLN A 385 -24.37 -0.90 18.32
C GLN A 385 -24.99 -0.77 16.92
N GLN A 386 -26.26 -1.15 16.77
CA GLN A 386 -26.94 -1.05 15.49
C GLN A 386 -27.07 0.41 15.03
N ARG A 387 -27.38 1.33 15.93
CA ARG A 387 -27.43 2.77 15.62
C ARG A 387 -26.05 3.31 15.20
N VAL A 388 -25.00 2.97 15.92
CA VAL A 388 -23.64 3.39 15.57
C VAL A 388 -23.24 2.81 14.21
N TRP A 389 -23.58 1.56 13.94
CA TRP A 389 -23.32 0.92 12.65
C TRP A 389 -24.07 1.63 11.50
N ASP A 390 -25.31 2.00 11.68
CA ASP A 390 -26.10 2.73 10.67
C ASP A 390 -25.50 4.12 10.37
N VAL A 391 -25.13 4.88 11.41
CA VAL A 391 -24.51 6.21 11.24
C VAL A 391 -23.14 6.07 10.58
N HIS A 392 -22.34 5.08 10.98
CA HIS A 392 -21.05 4.80 10.36
C HIS A 392 -21.20 4.43 8.87
N THR A 393 -22.15 3.54 8.55
CA THR A 393 -22.41 3.12 7.16
C THR A 393 -22.83 4.30 6.29
N ARG A 394 -23.68 5.20 6.82
CA ARG A 394 -24.07 6.41 6.08
C ARG A 394 -22.88 7.38 5.92
N SER A 395 -22.00 7.49 6.92
CA SER A 395 -20.77 8.27 6.82
C SER A 395 -19.86 7.77 5.69
N TYR A 396 -19.76 6.43 5.56
CA TYR A 396 -19.00 5.76 4.50
C TYR A 396 -19.58 6.06 3.09
N GLU A 397 -20.89 6.15 2.94
CA GLU A 397 -21.55 6.53 1.69
C GLU A 397 -21.31 8.02 1.38
N ILE A 398 -21.49 8.92 2.35
CA ILE A 398 -21.25 10.36 2.22
C ILE A 398 -19.83 10.64 1.75
N GLN A 399 -18.85 9.94 2.30
CA GLN A 399 -17.45 10.14 1.88
C GLN A 399 -17.27 9.86 0.39
N ALA A 400 -17.88 8.79 -0.14
CA ALA A 400 -17.83 8.49 -1.57
C ALA A 400 -18.62 9.51 -2.40
N GLU A 401 -19.81 9.91 -1.95
CA GLU A 401 -20.65 10.92 -2.63
C GLU A 401 -19.88 12.25 -2.80
N GLU A 402 -19.14 12.67 -1.77
CA GLU A 402 -18.38 13.93 -1.76
C GLU A 402 -17.00 13.86 -2.42
N SER A 403 -16.52 12.66 -2.76
CA SER A 403 -15.20 12.45 -3.39
C SER A 403 -15.26 12.60 -4.90
N TYR A 404 -15.66 13.77 -5.40
CA TYR A 404 -15.74 14.08 -6.84
C TYR A 404 -14.67 15.09 -7.27
N ALA A 405 -14.35 15.08 -8.55
CA ALA A 405 -13.36 16.00 -9.12
C ALA A 405 -13.82 17.47 -8.98
N GLY A 406 -12.94 18.32 -8.48
CA GLY A 406 -13.22 19.73 -8.21
C GLY A 406 -13.65 20.03 -6.77
N ASN A 407 -14.08 19.05 -5.98
CA ASN A 407 -14.29 19.23 -4.53
C ASN A 407 -12.95 19.24 -3.79
N THR A 408 -12.93 19.73 -2.55
CA THR A 408 -11.72 19.72 -1.70
C THR A 408 -11.75 18.57 -0.70
N CYS A 409 -10.58 18.06 -0.35
CA CYS A 409 -10.44 17.04 0.68
C CYS A 409 -11.04 17.47 2.03
N SER A 410 -10.93 18.77 2.37
CA SER A 410 -11.52 19.33 3.59
C SER A 410 -13.06 19.30 3.58
N ASN A 411 -13.70 19.53 2.43
CA ASN A 411 -15.14 19.46 2.33
C ASN A 411 -15.67 18.03 2.53
N VAL A 412 -14.98 17.04 1.97
CA VAL A 412 -15.30 15.62 2.21
C VAL A 412 -15.25 15.29 3.70
N ALA A 413 -14.16 15.65 4.36
CA ALA A 413 -13.99 15.42 5.80
C ALA A 413 -15.08 16.14 6.61
N LYS A 414 -15.41 17.38 6.22
CA LYS A 414 -16.46 18.16 6.89
C LYS A 414 -17.82 17.49 6.76
N ALA A 415 -18.22 17.08 5.57
CA ALA A 415 -19.51 16.44 5.33
C ALA A 415 -19.67 15.15 6.15
N VAL A 416 -18.64 14.33 6.21
CA VAL A 416 -18.60 13.11 7.02
C VAL A 416 -18.74 13.43 8.52
N HIS A 417 -17.92 14.36 9.03
CA HIS A 417 -17.94 14.71 10.46
C HIS A 417 -19.22 15.45 10.86
N ASP A 418 -19.77 16.32 10.03
CA ASP A 418 -21.07 16.97 10.30
C ASP A 418 -22.15 15.90 10.49
N HIS A 419 -22.25 14.92 9.59
CA HIS A 419 -23.21 13.83 9.73
C HIS A 419 -23.03 13.04 11.04
N GLN A 420 -21.78 12.69 11.39
CA GLN A 420 -21.49 11.97 12.63
C GLN A 420 -21.86 12.79 13.88
N VAL A 421 -21.55 14.09 13.88
CA VAL A 421 -21.82 14.99 15.00
C VAL A 421 -23.33 15.24 15.15
N GLU A 422 -24.07 15.49 14.06
CA GLU A 422 -25.53 15.70 14.05
C GLU A 422 -26.29 14.48 14.57
N ASN A 423 -25.73 13.28 14.40
CA ASN A 423 -26.28 12.04 14.93
C ASN A 423 -25.83 11.72 16.37
N GLY A 424 -25.09 12.64 17.04
CA GLY A 424 -24.65 12.50 18.42
C GLY A 424 -23.41 11.63 18.62
N MET A 425 -22.64 11.37 17.56
CA MET A 425 -21.46 10.46 17.57
C MET A 425 -20.13 11.21 17.72
N ALA A 426 -20.12 12.50 18.04
CA ALA A 426 -18.88 13.31 18.13
C ALA A 426 -17.80 12.67 19.00
N HIS A 427 -18.21 12.06 20.13
CA HIS A 427 -17.31 11.41 21.09
C HIS A 427 -16.72 10.07 20.58
N LEU A 428 -17.21 9.54 19.46
CA LEU A 428 -16.74 8.30 18.84
C LEU A 428 -15.78 8.54 17.66
N ILE A 429 -15.49 9.81 17.31
CA ILE A 429 -14.60 10.19 16.20
C ILE A 429 -13.17 10.27 16.72
N TYR A 430 -12.27 9.45 16.20
CA TYR A 430 -10.89 9.36 16.67
C TYR A 430 -9.84 9.74 15.61
N HIS A 431 -10.22 9.80 14.34
CA HIS A 431 -9.31 10.12 13.24
C HIS A 431 -10.05 10.74 12.04
N ARG A 432 -9.31 11.26 11.09
CA ARG A 432 -9.81 11.74 9.80
C ARG A 432 -10.47 10.61 9.01
N PRO A 433 -11.42 10.91 8.10
CA PRO A 433 -12.14 9.86 7.37
C PRO A 433 -11.34 9.17 6.28
N GLY A 434 -10.17 9.68 5.87
CA GLY A 434 -9.39 9.01 4.83
C GLY A 434 -8.07 9.68 4.49
N HIS A 435 -7.32 9.03 3.63
CA HIS A 435 -6.01 9.45 3.12
C HIS A 435 -5.85 9.04 1.66
N GLY A 436 -4.90 9.62 0.95
CA GLY A 436 -4.53 9.17 -0.38
C GLY A 436 -4.02 7.73 -0.36
N GLU A 437 -4.39 6.99 -1.39
CA GLU A 437 -4.04 5.58 -1.59
C GLU A 437 -3.22 5.38 -2.87
N GLY A 438 -2.40 4.33 -2.88
CA GLY A 438 -1.58 3.96 -4.04
C GLY A 438 -0.49 2.99 -3.65
N MET A 439 0.72 3.16 -4.19
CA MET A 439 1.88 2.36 -3.80
C MET A 439 2.21 2.53 -2.31
N GLU A 440 2.11 3.75 -1.79
CA GLU A 440 2.12 4.02 -0.35
C GLU A 440 0.70 3.82 0.19
N GLY A 441 0.59 3.16 1.34
CA GLY A 441 -0.69 2.95 2.00
C GLY A 441 -1.28 4.24 2.53
N HIS A 442 -0.46 5.11 3.03
CA HIS A 442 -0.85 6.43 3.51
C HIS A 442 -0.02 7.48 2.78
N GLN A 443 -0.62 8.14 1.83
CA GLN A 443 0.01 9.25 1.10
C GLN A 443 -0.90 10.47 1.07
N PRO A 444 -0.35 11.67 0.88
CA PRO A 444 -1.20 12.83 0.64
C PRO A 444 -1.95 12.71 -0.69
N PRO A 445 -3.06 13.53 -0.88
CA PRO A 445 -3.67 14.38 0.12
C PRO A 445 -4.58 13.58 1.08
N TYR A 446 -5.15 14.28 2.09
CA TYR A 446 -5.93 13.61 3.13
C TYR A 446 -7.37 14.13 3.15
N HIS A 447 -8.36 13.25 3.24
CA HIS A 447 -9.71 13.65 3.66
C HIS A 447 -9.65 14.09 5.12
N ALA A 448 -9.23 15.33 5.33
CA ALA A 448 -9.01 15.91 6.65
C ALA A 448 -9.44 17.37 6.68
N LEU A 449 -9.96 17.83 7.83
CA LEU A 449 -10.29 19.24 8.01
C LEU A 449 -9.03 20.08 7.85
N GLY A 450 -9.06 21.06 6.94
CA GLY A 450 -7.92 21.93 6.64
C GLY A 450 -7.03 21.47 5.48
N ASP A 451 -7.28 20.30 4.89
CA ASP A 451 -6.67 19.92 3.62
C ASP A 451 -7.52 20.45 2.45
N TYR A 452 -7.13 21.58 1.90
CA TYR A 452 -7.85 22.27 0.81
C TYR A 452 -7.42 21.79 -0.59
N THR A 453 -6.71 20.69 -0.68
CA THR A 453 -6.35 20.09 -1.96
C THR A 453 -7.61 19.82 -2.79
N VAL A 454 -7.64 20.37 -4.00
CA VAL A 454 -8.71 20.11 -4.96
C VAL A 454 -8.49 18.74 -5.59
N MET A 455 -9.46 17.87 -5.43
CA MET A 455 -9.40 16.52 -5.97
C MET A 455 -9.51 16.53 -7.51
N ARG A 456 -8.78 15.62 -8.14
CA ARG A 456 -8.78 15.41 -9.61
C ARG A 456 -9.18 13.98 -9.91
N GLU A 457 -9.77 13.79 -11.09
CA GLU A 457 -10.02 12.44 -11.61
C GLU A 457 -8.72 11.60 -11.59
N GLY A 458 -8.84 10.33 -11.24
CA GLY A 458 -7.70 9.43 -11.08
C GLY A 458 -7.00 9.50 -9.72
N MET A 459 -7.36 10.40 -8.82
CA MET A 459 -6.92 10.31 -7.42
C MET A 459 -7.64 9.17 -6.70
N HIS A 460 -6.91 8.47 -5.84
CA HIS A 460 -7.45 7.40 -5.01
C HIS A 460 -7.33 7.75 -3.54
N PHE A 461 -8.38 7.41 -2.77
CA PHE A 461 -8.44 7.65 -1.32
C PHE A 461 -8.96 6.43 -0.58
N SER A 462 -8.52 6.24 0.66
CA SER A 462 -9.21 5.35 1.58
C SER A 462 -10.57 5.96 1.99
N ASN A 463 -11.55 5.11 2.22
CA ASN A 463 -12.87 5.47 2.72
C ASN A 463 -13.09 4.79 4.07
N GLU A 464 -12.69 5.43 5.15
CA GLU A 464 -12.62 4.82 6.48
C GLU A 464 -13.13 5.73 7.62
N PRO A 465 -14.38 6.21 7.58
CA PRO A 465 -14.93 7.15 8.56
C PRO A 465 -15.32 6.46 9.88
N GLY A 466 -14.37 5.76 10.52
CA GLY A 466 -14.61 4.90 11.68
C GLY A 466 -15.22 5.58 12.88
N LEU A 467 -16.07 4.84 13.60
CA LEU A 467 -16.65 5.23 14.89
C LEU A 467 -16.29 4.19 15.96
N TYR A 468 -15.72 4.65 17.07
CA TYR A 468 -15.14 3.79 18.11
C TYR A 468 -15.70 4.14 19.48
N ASP A 469 -16.25 3.15 20.17
CA ASP A 469 -16.84 3.29 21.51
C ASP A 469 -16.05 2.45 22.52
N PRO A 470 -14.98 3.01 23.12
CA PRO A 470 -14.19 2.30 24.12
C PRO A 470 -14.93 2.08 25.44
N GLU A 471 -15.95 2.87 25.73
CA GLU A 471 -16.77 2.73 26.93
C GLU A 471 -17.60 1.44 26.87
N HIS A 472 -18.27 1.20 25.74
CA HIS A 472 -19.04 -0.02 25.51
C HIS A 472 -18.23 -1.14 24.85
N GLY A 473 -16.97 -0.87 24.48
CA GLY A 473 -16.02 -1.89 24.03
C GLY A 473 -16.29 -2.40 22.61
N PHE A 474 -16.61 -1.50 21.65
CA PHE A 474 -16.73 -1.85 20.26
C PHE A 474 -16.37 -0.67 19.33
N GLY A 475 -16.17 -0.96 18.06
CA GLY A 475 -16.03 0.05 17.02
C GLY A 475 -16.41 -0.54 15.67
N PHE A 476 -16.77 0.31 14.74
CA PHE A 476 -17.08 -0.02 13.36
C PHE A 476 -16.23 0.84 12.42
N ASN A 477 -15.60 0.18 11.47
CA ASN A 477 -14.90 0.85 10.38
C ASN A 477 -15.04 -0.01 9.13
N HIS A 478 -15.84 0.45 8.16
CA HIS A 478 -15.76 0.00 6.78
C HIS A 478 -14.65 0.81 6.10
N SER A 479 -13.87 0.16 5.28
CA SER A 479 -12.96 0.86 4.37
C SER A 479 -13.08 0.32 2.96
N ASN A 480 -12.76 1.16 2.02
CA ASN A 480 -12.68 0.85 0.60
C ASN A 480 -11.72 1.83 -0.08
N ASN A 481 -11.23 1.48 -1.25
CA ASN A 481 -10.52 2.43 -2.10
C ASN A 481 -11.56 3.22 -2.91
N ILE A 482 -11.51 4.54 -2.86
CA ILE A 482 -12.32 5.45 -3.68
C ILE A 482 -11.48 5.94 -4.86
N LEU A 483 -11.95 5.72 -6.07
CA LEU A 483 -11.46 6.41 -7.27
C LEU A 483 -12.28 7.69 -7.47
N VAL A 484 -11.62 8.85 -7.47
CA VAL A 484 -12.25 10.14 -7.78
C VAL A 484 -12.69 10.18 -9.23
N ALA A 485 -13.98 10.45 -9.45
CA ALA A 485 -14.62 10.57 -10.75
C ALA A 485 -15.38 11.91 -10.88
N PRO A 486 -15.93 12.28 -12.04
CA PRO A 486 -16.52 13.62 -12.25
C PRO A 486 -17.66 14.00 -11.30
N GLU A 487 -18.54 13.06 -10.96
CA GLU A 487 -19.76 13.36 -10.20
C GLU A 487 -19.74 12.85 -8.76
N LYS A 488 -19.04 11.77 -8.50
CA LYS A 488 -18.87 11.12 -7.20
C LYS A 488 -17.65 10.20 -7.21
N GLY A 489 -17.15 9.84 -6.04
CA GLY A 489 -16.16 8.80 -5.90
C GLY A 489 -16.72 7.40 -6.14
N LEU A 490 -15.97 6.58 -6.84
CA LEU A 490 -16.29 5.18 -7.11
C LEU A 490 -15.59 4.29 -6.07
N GLN A 491 -16.35 3.64 -5.23
CA GLN A 491 -15.81 2.67 -4.28
C GLN A 491 -15.40 1.41 -5.04
N MET A 492 -14.11 1.12 -5.13
CA MET A 492 -13.57 0.08 -6.00
C MET A 492 -13.81 -1.34 -5.47
N GLY A 493 -13.71 -1.56 -4.18
CA GLY A 493 -14.03 -2.86 -3.58
C GLY A 493 -15.51 -3.20 -3.66
N THR A 494 -15.81 -4.47 -3.89
CA THR A 494 -17.16 -4.99 -4.12
C THR A 494 -17.71 -5.84 -2.98
N SER A 495 -17.00 -5.99 -1.87
CA SER A 495 -17.56 -6.61 -0.67
C SER A 495 -18.77 -5.80 -0.20
N PRO A 496 -19.96 -6.42 -0.06
CA PRO A 496 -21.17 -5.70 0.34
C PRO A 496 -21.05 -5.01 1.72
N VAL A 497 -21.77 -3.88 1.86
CA VAL A 497 -21.91 -3.14 3.13
C VAL A 497 -23.41 -3.15 3.53
N SER A 498 -24.06 -4.29 3.41
CA SER A 498 -25.46 -4.49 3.78
C SER A 498 -25.57 -5.23 5.12
N ARG A 499 -26.74 -5.08 5.77
CA ARG A 499 -27.04 -5.88 6.97
C ARG A 499 -27.02 -7.40 6.68
N GLU A 500 -27.44 -7.85 5.49
CA GLU A 500 -27.37 -9.24 5.05
C GLU A 500 -25.92 -9.77 5.05
N TRP A 501 -24.98 -8.92 4.67
CA TRP A 501 -23.55 -9.29 4.67
C TRP A 501 -22.91 -9.15 6.05
N CYS A 502 -23.20 -8.05 6.75
CA CYS A 502 -22.44 -7.65 7.94
C CYS A 502 -23.04 -8.16 9.26
N PHE A 503 -24.33 -8.53 9.32
CA PHE A 503 -24.94 -9.04 10.55
C PHE A 503 -24.95 -10.57 10.51
N LEU A 504 -24.18 -11.20 11.41
CA LEU A 504 -23.93 -12.63 11.37
C LEU A 504 -24.62 -13.35 12.54
N GLU A 505 -25.38 -14.37 12.23
CA GLU A 505 -25.88 -15.36 13.20
C GLU A 505 -24.91 -16.55 13.25
N LEU A 506 -24.06 -16.58 14.29
CA LEU A 506 -23.04 -17.61 14.48
C LEU A 506 -23.46 -18.69 15.48
#